data_2f597fc7065cc94eba2c3dc88716cae3
#
_entry.id   2f597fc7065cc94eba2c3dc88716cae3
#
_cell.length_a   1.000
_cell.length_b   1.000
_cell.length_c   1.000
_cell.angle_alpha   90.00
_cell.angle_beta   90.00
_cell.angle_gamma   90.00
#
_symmetry.space_group_name_H-M   'P 1'
#
loop_
_entity.id
_entity.type
_entity.pdbx_description
1 polymer ?
#
loop_
_entity_poly.entity_id
_entity_poly.type
_entity_poly.pdbx_seq_one_letter_code
_entity_poly.pdbx_strand_id
1 'polypeptide(L)'
;MHFDNNLTAERPTFVTHLECAFTGERHAADEVHNLSRAGKPLLVHYDLAGVAKALSKEALAGRAPDLWRYRELLPVRRARDIVSLGEALTPLVGMPRLAAKLGGPELLVKDEGRLPTGSFKARGLVMAVSMAKAFGIKHMAMPTNGNAGAALAAYATRTGIKTTIFCPQDTPEVNVSEIALQGATVYRVNGLIDDCGKIVGAGKEKVGWFDVSTLKEPYRIEGKKTMGLELAEQLGWELPDAIFYPTGGGTGLIGMWKAFAELEAIGFIGAKRPRMIAVQAAGCAPMVRAFEAGVEHAPRFENAHTIASGIRVPQAIGDFLILRAVRESNGFAIAVTDEAIADAVDEVARDEGFLMCPEIGRAHV
;
A
#
# COMPACT_ATOMS: atom_id res chain seq x y z
N MET A 1 13.22 -12.80 -20.87
CA MET A 1 12.32 -13.07 -19.74
C MET A 1 11.19 -13.95 -20.27
N HIS A 2 11.19 -15.21 -19.93
CA HIS A 2 10.04 -16.07 -20.21
C HIS A 2 8.98 -15.73 -19.17
N PHE A 3 7.97 -14.96 -19.58
CA PHE A 3 6.73 -14.90 -18.83
C PHE A 3 6.19 -16.34 -18.78
N ASP A 4 5.97 -16.84 -17.58
CA ASP A 4 5.42 -18.17 -17.39
C ASP A 4 4.12 -18.29 -18.21
N ASN A 5 4.10 -19.15 -19.23
CA ASN A 5 2.93 -19.40 -20.07
C ASN A 5 1.73 -19.98 -19.29
N ASN A 6 1.89 -20.21 -17.99
CA ASN A 6 0.83 -20.57 -17.06
C ASN A 6 -0.12 -19.40 -16.69
N LEU A 7 0.12 -18.19 -17.18
CA LEU A 7 -0.81 -17.06 -17.01
C LEU A 7 -2.15 -17.25 -17.75
N THR A 8 -2.28 -18.23 -18.63
CA THR A 8 -3.51 -18.49 -19.39
C THR A 8 -4.52 -19.38 -18.67
N ALA A 9 -4.10 -20.15 -17.67
CA ALA A 9 -5.00 -21.04 -16.94
C ALA A 9 -5.89 -20.26 -15.98
N GLU A 10 -7.20 -20.49 -16.05
CA GLU A 10 -8.12 -20.10 -14.99
C GLU A 10 -7.72 -20.82 -13.71
N ARG A 11 -7.45 -20.07 -12.66
CA ARG A 11 -7.22 -20.64 -11.33
C ARG A 11 -8.42 -20.34 -10.45
N PRO A 12 -8.86 -21.26 -9.61
CA PRO A 12 -9.90 -20.96 -8.65
C PRO A 12 -9.41 -19.81 -7.74
N THR A 13 -10.24 -18.80 -7.55
CA THR A 13 -10.00 -17.83 -6.49
C THR A 13 -10.40 -18.43 -5.16
N PHE A 14 -9.63 -18.12 -4.14
CA PHE A 14 -9.99 -18.45 -2.76
C PHE A 14 -10.73 -17.29 -2.07
N VAL A 15 -11.06 -16.23 -2.80
CA VAL A 15 -11.89 -15.13 -2.25
C VAL A 15 -13.28 -15.63 -1.94
N THR A 16 -13.73 -15.39 -0.70
CA THR A 16 -15.05 -15.78 -0.21
C THR A 16 -16.02 -14.61 -0.23
N HIS A 17 -15.62 -13.46 0.28
CA HIS A 17 -16.47 -12.26 0.39
C HIS A 17 -15.61 -11.01 0.65
N LEU A 18 -16.25 -9.84 0.61
CA LEU A 18 -15.69 -8.61 1.17
C LEU A 18 -16.35 -8.36 2.52
N GLU A 19 -15.59 -7.79 3.46
CA GLU A 19 -16.11 -7.51 4.80
C GLU A 19 -15.79 -6.07 5.21
N CYS A 20 -16.78 -5.39 5.78
CA CYS A 20 -16.55 -4.07 6.38
C CYS A 20 -15.58 -4.18 7.55
N ALA A 21 -14.45 -3.50 7.45
CA ALA A 21 -13.39 -3.56 8.46
C ALA A 21 -13.81 -3.04 9.86
N PHE A 22 -14.94 -2.34 9.92
CA PHE A 22 -15.47 -1.75 11.15
C PHE A 22 -16.69 -2.48 11.72
N THR A 23 -17.66 -2.85 10.84
CA THR A 23 -18.93 -3.45 11.31
C THR A 23 -18.99 -4.97 11.15
N GLY A 24 -18.07 -5.58 10.38
CA GLY A 24 -18.15 -7.00 10.04
C GLY A 24 -19.23 -7.32 8.98
N GLU A 25 -19.92 -6.32 8.40
CA GLU A 25 -20.92 -6.55 7.36
C GLU A 25 -20.28 -7.16 6.12
N ARG A 26 -20.87 -8.26 5.61
CA ARG A 26 -20.36 -8.98 4.43
C ARG A 26 -21.02 -8.49 3.15
N HIS A 27 -20.23 -8.45 2.09
CA HIS A 27 -20.62 -8.06 0.75
C HIS A 27 -20.14 -9.11 -0.27
N ALA A 28 -20.86 -9.23 -1.39
CA ALA A 28 -20.48 -10.13 -2.48
C ALA A 28 -19.15 -9.72 -3.10
N ALA A 29 -18.26 -10.68 -3.35
CA ALA A 29 -16.92 -10.41 -3.90
C ALA A 29 -16.90 -10.28 -5.44
N ASP A 30 -17.98 -10.64 -6.12
CA ASP A 30 -18.15 -10.59 -7.57
C ASP A 30 -18.90 -9.33 -8.04
N GLU A 31 -19.19 -8.42 -7.14
CA GLU A 31 -19.80 -7.12 -7.41
C GLU A 31 -18.81 -5.97 -7.21
N VAL A 32 -19.07 -4.84 -7.88
CA VAL A 32 -18.26 -3.63 -7.73
C VAL A 32 -18.64 -2.90 -6.46
N HIS A 33 -17.69 -2.78 -5.56
CA HIS A 33 -17.85 -2.04 -4.31
C HIS A 33 -16.80 -0.94 -4.15
N ASN A 34 -17.19 0.15 -3.52
CA ASN A 34 -16.29 1.14 -2.93
C ASN A 34 -16.22 0.92 -1.41
N LEU A 35 -16.94 1.73 -0.64
CA LEU A 35 -17.04 1.58 0.82
C LEU A 35 -18.23 0.70 1.20
N SER A 36 -18.24 0.19 2.43
CA SER A 36 -19.41 -0.44 3.02
C SER A 36 -20.57 0.55 3.19
N ARG A 37 -21.76 0.06 3.55
CA ARG A 37 -22.91 0.92 3.88
C ARG A 37 -22.64 1.86 5.05
N ALA A 38 -21.72 1.49 5.95
CA ALA A 38 -21.27 2.35 7.05
C ALA A 38 -20.22 3.39 6.62
N GLY A 39 -19.91 3.52 5.31
CA GLY A 39 -18.87 4.44 4.81
C GLY A 39 -17.45 4.06 5.22
N LYS A 40 -17.20 2.80 5.56
CA LYS A 40 -15.91 2.28 6.03
C LYS A 40 -15.25 1.37 4.98
N PRO A 41 -13.90 1.20 5.02
CA PRO A 41 -13.17 0.33 4.11
C PRO A 41 -13.68 -1.12 4.13
N LEU A 42 -13.65 -1.75 2.96
CA LEU A 42 -13.88 -3.18 2.79
C LEU A 42 -12.56 -3.92 2.67
N LEU A 43 -12.45 -5.07 3.31
CA LEU A 43 -11.32 -5.99 3.20
C LEU A 43 -11.74 -7.26 2.47
N VAL A 44 -10.84 -7.82 1.66
CA VAL A 44 -11.06 -9.09 0.95
C VAL A 44 -10.77 -10.24 1.89
N HIS A 45 -11.67 -11.22 1.97
CA HIS A 45 -11.51 -12.44 2.76
C HIS A 45 -11.35 -13.66 1.87
N TYR A 46 -10.57 -14.64 2.35
CA TYR A 46 -10.19 -15.85 1.64
C TYR A 46 -10.56 -17.12 2.40
N ASP A 47 -10.80 -18.20 1.70
CA ASP A 47 -10.78 -19.57 2.25
C ASP A 47 -9.32 -19.95 2.54
N LEU A 48 -8.82 -19.56 3.70
CA LEU A 48 -7.43 -19.83 4.08
C LEU A 48 -7.14 -21.31 4.28
N ALA A 49 -8.15 -22.11 4.64
CA ALA A 49 -8.00 -23.56 4.72
C ALA A 49 -7.82 -24.20 3.33
N GLY A 50 -8.52 -23.67 2.33
CA GLY A 50 -8.33 -24.03 0.92
C GLY A 50 -6.96 -23.61 0.40
N VAL A 51 -6.54 -22.39 0.72
CA VAL A 51 -5.19 -21.88 0.36
C VAL A 51 -4.11 -22.75 0.97
N ALA A 52 -4.19 -23.12 2.25
CA ALA A 52 -3.21 -23.99 2.92
C ALA A 52 -3.04 -25.36 2.26
N LYS A 53 -4.10 -25.88 1.62
CA LYS A 53 -4.04 -27.15 0.85
C LYS A 53 -3.46 -26.97 -0.55
N ALA A 54 -3.64 -25.80 -1.16
CA ALA A 54 -3.28 -25.52 -2.55
C ALA A 54 -1.88 -24.92 -2.72
N LEU A 55 -1.32 -24.29 -1.69
CA LEU A 55 -0.07 -23.56 -1.73
C LEU A 55 0.91 -24.12 -0.71
N SER A 56 2.16 -24.35 -1.14
CA SER A 56 3.27 -24.69 -0.25
C SER A 56 4.46 -23.74 -0.46
N LYS A 57 5.38 -23.70 0.49
CA LYS A 57 6.62 -22.90 0.40
C LYS A 57 7.49 -23.35 -0.79
N GLU A 58 7.56 -24.65 -1.03
CA GLU A 58 8.30 -25.25 -2.15
C GLU A 58 7.69 -24.86 -3.50
N ALA A 59 6.36 -24.84 -3.59
CA ALA A 59 5.67 -24.38 -4.79
C ALA A 59 5.96 -22.90 -5.09
N LEU A 60 6.07 -22.04 -4.07
CA LEU A 60 6.46 -20.64 -4.23
C LEU A 60 7.91 -20.52 -4.71
N ALA A 61 8.84 -21.28 -4.16
CA ALA A 61 10.26 -21.22 -4.55
C ALA A 61 10.47 -21.46 -6.05
N GLY A 62 9.62 -22.26 -6.71
CA GLY A 62 9.67 -22.52 -8.15
C GLY A 62 9.01 -21.48 -9.04
N ARG A 63 8.37 -20.45 -8.49
CA ARG A 63 7.65 -19.42 -9.26
C ARG A 63 8.53 -18.24 -9.64
N ALA A 64 8.16 -17.53 -10.71
CA ALA A 64 8.79 -16.28 -11.10
C ALA A 64 8.81 -15.27 -9.91
N PRO A 65 9.90 -14.50 -9.75
CA PRO A 65 10.03 -13.55 -8.64
C PRO A 65 9.26 -12.25 -8.90
N ASP A 66 7.95 -12.36 -9.04
CA ASP A 66 7.03 -11.25 -9.26
C ASP A 66 5.90 -11.21 -8.21
N LEU A 67 5.15 -10.13 -8.18
CA LEU A 67 4.01 -9.93 -7.28
C LEU A 67 2.95 -11.04 -7.43
N TRP A 68 2.77 -11.58 -8.63
CA TRP A 68 1.72 -12.54 -8.95
C TRP A 68 2.01 -13.96 -8.48
N ARG A 69 3.20 -14.22 -7.95
CA ARG A 69 3.58 -15.53 -7.37
C ARG A 69 2.67 -15.97 -6.22
N TYR A 70 2.02 -15.01 -5.53
CA TYR A 70 1.11 -15.24 -4.40
C TYR A 70 -0.37 -15.32 -4.81
N ARG A 71 -0.66 -15.78 -6.03
CA ARG A 71 -2.00 -15.70 -6.65
C ARG A 71 -3.13 -16.28 -5.82
N GLU A 72 -2.89 -17.31 -5.02
CA GLU A 72 -3.87 -17.93 -4.13
C GLU A 72 -4.36 -16.98 -3.02
N LEU A 73 -3.53 -16.03 -2.65
CA LEU A 73 -3.82 -14.97 -1.68
C LEU A 73 -4.17 -13.62 -2.36
N LEU A 74 -4.50 -13.62 -3.66
CA LEU A 74 -4.82 -12.40 -4.42
C LEU A 74 -6.19 -12.53 -5.08
N PRO A 75 -6.91 -11.39 -5.29
CA PRO A 75 -8.32 -11.45 -5.73
C PRO A 75 -8.51 -11.69 -7.23
N VAL A 76 -7.48 -11.55 -8.07
CA VAL A 76 -7.61 -11.68 -9.52
C VAL A 76 -7.79 -13.13 -9.93
N ARG A 77 -8.94 -13.46 -10.48
CA ARG A 77 -9.31 -14.82 -10.91
C ARG A 77 -8.58 -15.27 -12.16
N ARG A 78 -8.73 -14.48 -13.22
CA ARG A 78 -8.33 -14.89 -14.57
C ARG A 78 -7.01 -14.26 -14.92
N ALA A 79 -6.09 -15.03 -15.47
CA ALA A 79 -4.81 -14.58 -15.93
C ALA A 79 -4.90 -13.41 -16.92
N ARG A 80 -5.89 -13.43 -17.82
CA ARG A 80 -6.15 -12.35 -18.78
C ARG A 80 -6.49 -10.99 -18.15
N ASP A 81 -6.93 -10.99 -16.90
CA ASP A 81 -7.26 -9.76 -16.16
C ASP A 81 -6.05 -9.18 -15.43
N ILE A 82 -4.98 -9.95 -15.31
CA ILE A 82 -3.71 -9.49 -14.74
C ILE A 82 -3.15 -8.38 -15.63
N VAL A 83 -2.74 -7.31 -14.98
CA VAL A 83 -1.98 -6.20 -15.58
C VAL A 83 -0.61 -6.23 -14.93
N SER A 84 0.46 -6.01 -15.69
CA SER A 84 1.81 -5.96 -15.15
C SER A 84 2.69 -5.02 -15.96
N LEU A 85 3.58 -4.34 -15.27
CA LEU A 85 4.70 -3.58 -15.81
C LEU A 85 6.04 -4.20 -15.38
N GLY A 86 6.03 -5.46 -14.88
CA GLY A 86 7.21 -6.19 -14.45
C GLY A 86 7.53 -5.97 -12.96
N GLU A 87 6.50 -5.99 -12.10
CA GLU A 87 6.65 -5.89 -10.64
C GLU A 87 7.44 -7.09 -10.12
N ALA A 88 8.74 -6.93 -9.96
CA ALA A 88 9.63 -7.92 -9.36
C ALA A 88 9.61 -7.81 -7.83
N LEU A 89 10.15 -8.84 -7.17
CA LEU A 89 10.42 -8.78 -5.74
C LEU A 89 11.39 -7.62 -5.45
N THR A 90 11.04 -6.78 -4.49
CA THR A 90 11.92 -5.67 -4.11
C THR A 90 13.03 -6.15 -3.17
N PRO A 91 14.26 -5.62 -3.28
CA PRO A 91 15.37 -6.09 -2.47
C PRO A 91 15.22 -5.70 -1.00
N LEU A 92 15.78 -6.53 -0.13
CA LEU A 92 16.14 -6.18 1.24
C LEU A 92 17.62 -5.77 1.23
N VAL A 93 17.89 -4.52 1.60
CA VAL A 93 19.23 -3.94 1.60
C VAL A 93 19.71 -3.79 3.04
N GLY A 94 20.84 -4.43 3.38
CA GLY A 94 21.45 -4.30 4.71
C GLY A 94 22.05 -2.92 4.92
N MET A 95 21.96 -2.41 6.15
CA MET A 95 22.53 -1.13 6.59
C MET A 95 23.55 -1.36 7.72
N PRO A 96 24.69 -2.04 7.44
CA PRO A 96 25.61 -2.51 8.48
C PRO A 96 26.31 -1.38 9.24
N ARG A 97 26.63 -0.27 8.58
CA ARG A 97 27.33 0.85 9.23
C ARG A 97 26.39 1.59 10.17
N LEU A 98 25.15 1.78 9.74
CA LEU A 98 24.10 2.40 10.56
C LEU A 98 23.74 1.49 11.74
N ALA A 99 23.58 0.18 11.51
CA ALA A 99 23.36 -0.80 12.56
C ALA A 99 24.48 -0.78 13.63
N ALA A 100 25.75 -0.72 13.21
CA ALA A 100 26.88 -0.62 14.12
C ALA A 100 26.87 0.68 14.94
N LYS A 101 26.52 1.82 14.34
CA LYS A 101 26.38 3.10 15.04
C LYS A 101 25.30 3.06 16.11
N LEU A 102 24.18 2.40 15.82
CA LEU A 102 23.05 2.27 16.74
C LEU A 102 23.30 1.21 17.82
N GLY A 103 24.40 0.45 17.73
CA GLY A 103 24.70 -0.65 18.66
C GLY A 103 23.62 -1.73 18.67
N GLY A 104 22.86 -1.83 17.60
CA GLY A 104 21.65 -2.64 17.49
C GLY A 104 21.83 -3.91 16.66
N PRO A 105 20.73 -4.67 16.50
CA PRO A 105 20.65 -5.84 15.64
C PRO A 105 20.72 -5.45 14.16
N GLU A 106 20.66 -6.44 13.28
CA GLU A 106 20.63 -6.23 11.83
C GLU A 106 19.53 -5.24 11.43
N LEU A 107 19.91 -4.25 10.62
CA LEU A 107 19.00 -3.26 10.06
C LEU A 107 18.86 -3.46 8.56
N LEU A 108 17.63 -3.66 8.09
CA LEU A 108 17.29 -3.90 6.69
C LEU A 108 16.34 -2.83 6.17
N VAL A 109 16.58 -2.39 4.94
CA VAL A 109 15.64 -1.52 4.19
C VAL A 109 15.01 -2.32 3.06
N LYS A 110 13.68 -2.38 3.02
CA LYS A 110 12.96 -2.91 1.86
C LYS A 110 12.78 -1.80 0.82
N ASP A 111 13.58 -1.87 -0.27
CA ASP A 111 13.65 -0.82 -1.28
C ASP A 111 12.49 -0.90 -2.28
N GLU A 112 11.37 -0.29 -1.92
CA GLU A 112 10.17 -0.21 -2.75
C GLU A 112 10.31 0.78 -3.95
N GLY A 113 11.39 1.53 -4.04
CA GLY A 113 11.73 2.38 -5.16
C GLY A 113 12.05 1.61 -6.44
N ARG A 114 12.31 0.31 -6.35
CA ARG A 114 12.59 -0.58 -7.49
C ARG A 114 11.34 -1.01 -8.25
N LEU A 115 10.17 -0.70 -7.75
CA LEU A 115 8.92 -1.02 -8.44
C LEU A 115 8.67 -0.08 -9.63
N PRO A 116 7.86 -0.50 -10.62
CA PRO A 116 7.39 0.38 -11.68
C PRO A 116 6.81 1.68 -11.11
N THR A 117 7.04 2.80 -11.77
CA THR A 117 6.71 4.16 -11.29
C THR A 117 7.46 4.59 -10.01
N GLY A 118 8.59 3.95 -9.70
CA GLY A 118 9.54 4.37 -8.66
C GLY A 118 8.98 4.36 -7.22
N SER A 119 7.91 3.64 -6.95
CA SER A 119 7.31 3.66 -5.60
C SER A 119 6.44 2.44 -5.30
N PHE A 120 6.27 2.16 -3.99
CA PHE A 120 5.37 1.11 -3.50
C PHE A 120 3.89 1.28 -3.90
N LYS A 121 3.52 2.43 -4.48
CA LYS A 121 2.15 2.65 -4.97
C LYS A 121 1.80 1.67 -6.08
N ALA A 122 2.77 1.24 -6.88
CA ALA A 122 2.61 0.20 -7.91
C ALA A 122 1.87 -1.03 -7.39
N ARG A 123 2.24 -1.57 -6.22
CA ARG A 123 1.60 -2.77 -5.63
C ARG A 123 0.09 -2.65 -5.53
N GLY A 124 -0.37 -1.53 -4.97
CA GLY A 124 -1.82 -1.33 -4.79
C GLY A 124 -2.53 -1.04 -6.11
N LEU A 125 -1.93 -0.22 -6.97
CA LEU A 125 -2.59 0.20 -8.20
C LEU A 125 -2.61 -0.90 -9.27
N VAL A 126 -1.59 -1.74 -9.35
CA VAL A 126 -1.64 -2.90 -10.25
C VAL A 126 -2.79 -3.84 -9.89
N MET A 127 -3.05 -4.04 -8.59
CA MET A 127 -4.16 -4.87 -8.12
C MET A 127 -5.51 -4.21 -8.40
N ALA A 128 -5.67 -2.93 -8.05
CA ALA A 128 -6.92 -2.19 -8.29
C ALA A 128 -7.26 -2.12 -9.79
N VAL A 129 -6.28 -1.87 -10.66
CA VAL A 129 -6.48 -1.82 -12.11
C VAL A 129 -6.78 -3.21 -12.70
N SER A 130 -6.12 -4.27 -12.22
CA SER A 130 -6.43 -5.64 -12.63
C SER A 130 -7.87 -6.02 -12.26
N MET A 131 -8.33 -5.68 -11.07
CA MET A 131 -9.71 -5.90 -10.66
C MET A 131 -10.69 -4.99 -11.42
N ALA A 132 -10.35 -3.73 -11.68
CA ALA A 132 -11.16 -2.85 -12.51
C ALA A 132 -11.35 -3.42 -13.93
N LYS A 133 -10.28 -3.97 -14.53
CA LYS A 133 -10.34 -4.69 -15.79
C LYS A 133 -11.26 -5.91 -15.71
N ALA A 134 -11.13 -6.71 -14.65
CA ALA A 134 -11.97 -7.90 -14.42
C ALA A 134 -13.45 -7.56 -14.33
N PHE A 135 -13.80 -6.43 -13.71
CA PHE A 135 -15.16 -5.91 -13.59
C PHE A 135 -15.63 -5.10 -14.81
N GLY A 136 -14.79 -4.91 -15.82
CA GLY A 136 -15.13 -4.14 -17.02
C GLY A 136 -15.28 -2.64 -16.79
N ILE A 137 -14.68 -2.09 -15.73
CA ILE A 137 -14.65 -0.65 -15.43
C ILE A 137 -13.92 0.07 -16.57
N LYS A 138 -14.48 1.17 -17.06
CA LYS A 138 -13.96 1.95 -18.20
C LYS A 138 -13.31 3.27 -17.81
N HIS A 139 -13.62 3.77 -16.62
CA HIS A 139 -13.13 5.06 -16.15
C HIS A 139 -12.85 5.01 -14.65
N MET A 140 -11.64 5.39 -14.25
CA MET A 140 -11.21 5.47 -12.86
C MET A 140 -10.81 6.90 -12.51
N ALA A 141 -11.06 7.32 -11.27
CA ALA A 141 -10.61 8.62 -10.78
C ALA A 141 -10.04 8.53 -9.36
N MET A 142 -9.08 9.42 -9.05
CA MET A 142 -8.53 9.52 -7.70
C MET A 142 -7.93 10.89 -7.40
N PRO A 143 -7.87 11.28 -6.10
CA PRO A 143 -7.00 12.34 -5.63
C PRO A 143 -5.58 11.80 -5.39
N THR A 144 -4.56 12.62 -5.58
CA THR A 144 -3.16 12.22 -5.35
C THR A 144 -2.26 13.39 -4.96
N ASN A 145 -1.24 13.12 -4.16
CA ASN A 145 -0.08 14.00 -3.97
C ASN A 145 1.09 13.67 -4.93
N GLY A 146 0.86 12.84 -5.97
CA GLY A 146 1.85 12.45 -6.98
C GLY A 146 1.91 10.96 -7.25
N ASN A 147 2.71 10.19 -6.49
CA ASN A 147 3.08 8.80 -6.78
C ASN A 147 1.89 7.82 -6.98
N ALA A 148 0.76 8.03 -6.31
CA ALA A 148 -0.40 7.16 -6.51
C ALA A 148 -1.09 7.45 -7.85
N GLY A 149 -1.12 8.71 -8.28
CA GLY A 149 -1.61 9.10 -9.59
C GLY A 149 -0.74 8.57 -10.72
N ALA A 150 0.59 8.68 -10.59
CA ALA A 150 1.54 8.12 -11.54
C ALA A 150 1.33 6.61 -11.72
N ALA A 151 1.24 5.86 -10.62
CA ALA A 151 0.99 4.43 -10.69
C ALA A 151 -0.39 4.10 -11.31
N LEU A 152 -1.45 4.84 -10.96
CA LEU A 152 -2.75 4.63 -11.61
C LEU A 152 -2.70 4.89 -13.11
N ALA A 153 -2.11 6.00 -13.53
CA ALA A 153 -1.99 6.36 -14.94
C ALA A 153 -1.26 5.26 -15.73
N ALA A 154 -0.10 4.80 -15.23
CA ALA A 154 0.71 3.78 -15.88
C ALA A 154 -0.06 2.46 -16.11
N TYR A 155 -0.66 1.91 -15.07
CA TYR A 155 -1.38 0.63 -15.16
C TYR A 155 -2.69 0.75 -15.95
N ALA A 156 -3.45 1.83 -15.75
CA ALA A 156 -4.70 2.03 -16.46
C ALA A 156 -4.50 2.23 -17.96
N THR A 157 -3.49 2.99 -18.37
CA THR A 157 -3.12 3.18 -19.77
C THR A 157 -2.80 1.84 -20.43
N ARG A 158 -2.10 0.94 -19.74
CA ARG A 158 -1.80 -0.40 -20.27
C ARG A 158 -3.06 -1.24 -20.53
N THR A 159 -4.18 -0.90 -19.93
CA THR A 159 -5.47 -1.60 -20.13
C THR A 159 -6.46 -0.84 -21.00
N GLY A 160 -6.16 0.39 -21.39
CA GLY A 160 -7.09 1.29 -22.06
C GLY A 160 -8.20 1.85 -21.17
N ILE A 161 -8.06 1.74 -19.83
CA ILE A 161 -9.00 2.34 -18.88
C ILE A 161 -8.70 3.84 -18.78
N LYS A 162 -9.73 4.67 -19.03
CA LYS A 162 -9.61 6.12 -18.88
C LYS A 162 -9.33 6.50 -17.41
N THR A 163 -8.46 7.47 -17.19
CA THR A 163 -8.16 7.98 -15.85
C THR A 163 -8.32 9.48 -15.75
N THR A 164 -8.91 9.92 -14.62
CA THR A 164 -8.99 11.34 -14.26
C THR A 164 -8.39 11.52 -12.87
N ILE A 165 -7.39 12.38 -12.77
CA ILE A 165 -6.58 12.56 -11.57
C ILE A 165 -6.68 13.99 -11.10
N PHE A 166 -6.94 14.16 -9.81
CA PHE A 166 -7.01 15.46 -9.15
C PHE A 166 -5.85 15.56 -8.15
N CYS A 167 -5.06 16.60 -8.27
CA CYS A 167 -3.94 16.85 -7.38
C CYS A 167 -3.99 18.27 -6.79
N PRO A 168 -3.52 18.47 -5.55
CA PRO A 168 -3.30 19.80 -5.01
C PRO A 168 -2.43 20.66 -5.94
N GLN A 169 -2.61 21.97 -5.90
CA GLN A 169 -1.86 22.88 -6.76
C GLN A 169 -0.35 22.85 -6.47
N ASP A 170 0.03 22.56 -5.24
CA ASP A 170 1.42 22.43 -4.78
C ASP A 170 2.06 21.06 -5.07
N THR A 171 1.36 20.14 -5.76
CA THR A 171 1.94 18.87 -6.20
C THR A 171 3.14 19.13 -7.13
N PRO A 172 4.29 18.48 -6.90
CA PRO A 172 5.49 18.70 -7.69
C PRO A 172 5.24 18.52 -9.20
N GLU A 173 5.80 19.41 -10.01
CA GLU A 173 5.61 19.44 -11.47
C GLU A 173 6.02 18.12 -12.14
N VAL A 174 7.09 17.50 -11.63
CA VAL A 174 7.58 16.21 -12.14
C VAL A 174 6.50 15.11 -12.02
N ASN A 175 5.76 15.08 -10.92
CA ASN A 175 4.68 14.11 -10.73
C ASN A 175 3.48 14.40 -11.65
N VAL A 176 3.11 15.69 -11.78
CA VAL A 176 1.99 16.09 -12.66
C VAL A 176 2.32 15.75 -14.12
N SER A 177 3.54 16.04 -14.56
CA SER A 177 4.02 15.73 -15.89
C SER A 177 4.07 14.24 -16.16
N GLU A 178 4.57 13.44 -15.21
CA GLU A 178 4.58 11.97 -15.32
C GLU A 178 3.16 11.42 -15.52
N ILE A 179 2.20 11.86 -14.70
CA ILE A 179 0.81 11.42 -14.78
C ILE A 179 0.20 11.77 -16.15
N ALA A 180 0.41 12.99 -16.62
CA ALA A 180 -0.12 13.47 -17.89
C ALA A 180 0.49 12.74 -19.09
N LEU A 181 1.81 12.54 -19.09
CA LEU A 181 2.54 11.81 -20.14
C LEU A 181 2.09 10.36 -20.27
N GLN A 182 1.64 9.76 -19.16
CA GLN A 182 1.07 8.41 -19.16
C GLN A 182 -0.40 8.36 -19.59
N GLY A 183 -0.97 9.46 -20.12
CA GLY A 183 -2.28 9.49 -20.76
C GLY A 183 -3.46 9.79 -19.82
N ALA A 184 -3.22 10.12 -18.56
CA ALA A 184 -4.29 10.52 -17.65
C ALA A 184 -4.71 12.00 -17.88
N THR A 185 -5.99 12.29 -17.67
CA THR A 185 -6.46 13.68 -17.56
C THR A 185 -6.17 14.17 -16.15
N VAL A 186 -5.35 15.23 -16.01
CA VAL A 186 -4.92 15.77 -14.70
C VAL A 186 -5.53 17.14 -14.47
N TYR A 187 -6.09 17.33 -13.28
CA TYR A 187 -6.58 18.62 -12.81
C TYR A 187 -5.83 19.03 -11.55
N ARG A 188 -5.29 20.24 -11.54
CA ARG A 188 -4.76 20.90 -10.33
C ARG A 188 -5.88 21.60 -9.62
N VAL A 189 -6.00 21.36 -8.33
CA VAL A 189 -7.05 21.90 -7.46
C VAL A 189 -6.41 22.90 -6.48
N ASN A 190 -7.00 24.09 -6.40
CA ASN A 190 -6.62 25.05 -5.37
C ASN A 190 -7.22 24.60 -4.02
N GLY A 191 -6.50 23.71 -3.34
CA GLY A 191 -6.93 23.06 -2.11
C GLY A 191 -5.98 21.92 -1.75
N LEU A 192 -6.32 21.18 -0.71
CA LEU A 192 -5.57 20.01 -0.24
C LEU A 192 -6.09 18.71 -0.86
N ILE A 193 -5.45 17.59 -0.53
CA ILE A 193 -5.83 16.28 -1.07
C ILE A 193 -7.24 15.85 -0.70
N ASP A 194 -7.75 16.28 0.44
CA ASP A 194 -9.13 16.03 0.86
C ASP A 194 -10.15 16.80 0.03
N ASP A 195 -9.83 18.01 -0.46
CA ASP A 195 -10.66 18.74 -1.40
C ASP A 195 -10.69 18.06 -2.77
N CYS A 196 -9.55 17.59 -3.25
CA CYS A 196 -9.49 16.70 -4.42
C CYS A 196 -10.38 15.46 -4.22
N GLY A 197 -10.35 14.87 -3.04
CA GLY A 197 -11.16 13.71 -2.67
C GLY A 197 -12.67 13.97 -2.69
N LYS A 198 -13.10 15.19 -2.31
CA LYS A 198 -14.52 15.62 -2.41
C LYS A 198 -14.98 15.70 -3.87
N ILE A 199 -14.11 16.24 -4.76
CA ILE A 199 -14.38 16.33 -6.20
C ILE A 199 -14.54 14.92 -6.79
N VAL A 200 -13.62 14.00 -6.48
CA VAL A 200 -13.72 12.61 -6.94
C VAL A 200 -15.00 11.95 -6.45
N GLY A 201 -15.35 12.12 -5.17
CA GLY A 201 -16.60 11.58 -4.61
C GLY A 201 -17.85 12.14 -5.29
N ALA A 202 -17.92 13.45 -5.51
CA ALA A 202 -19.05 14.09 -6.19
C ALA A 202 -19.19 13.69 -7.66
N GLY A 203 -18.06 13.42 -8.33
CA GLY A 203 -18.06 12.99 -9.74
C GLY A 203 -18.45 11.52 -9.93
N LYS A 204 -18.40 10.70 -8.90
CA LYS A 204 -18.77 9.29 -8.98
C LYS A 204 -20.21 9.10 -9.53
N GLU A 205 -21.14 9.87 -9.03
CA GLU A 205 -22.53 9.80 -9.48
C GLU A 205 -22.76 10.57 -10.80
N LYS A 206 -22.08 11.72 -10.98
CA LYS A 206 -22.32 12.62 -12.11
C LYS A 206 -21.60 12.20 -13.39
N VAL A 207 -20.40 11.62 -13.27
CA VAL A 207 -19.52 11.25 -14.39
C VAL A 207 -19.46 9.73 -14.58
N GLY A 208 -19.77 8.97 -13.53
CA GLY A 208 -19.77 7.50 -13.56
C GLY A 208 -18.40 6.86 -13.47
N TRP A 209 -17.37 7.57 -12.96
CA TRP A 209 -16.07 6.95 -12.73
C TRP A 209 -16.04 6.10 -11.46
N PHE A 210 -15.16 5.12 -11.43
CA PHE A 210 -14.87 4.35 -10.23
C PHE A 210 -13.84 5.12 -9.35
N ASP A 211 -14.23 5.43 -8.11
CA ASP A 211 -13.35 6.09 -7.14
C ASP A 211 -12.33 5.09 -6.60
N VAL A 212 -11.05 5.26 -7.01
CA VAL A 212 -9.91 4.42 -6.57
C VAL A 212 -9.05 5.13 -5.51
N SER A 213 -9.64 6.07 -4.78
CA SER A 213 -8.98 6.74 -3.65
C SER A 213 -8.52 5.73 -2.60
N THR A 214 -7.54 6.16 -1.79
CA THR A 214 -6.97 5.34 -0.72
C THR A 214 -8.04 4.81 0.22
N LEU A 215 -8.13 3.48 0.34
CA LEU A 215 -9.11 2.75 1.18
C LEU A 215 -10.59 2.98 0.83
N LYS A 216 -10.88 3.58 -0.31
CA LYS A 216 -12.26 3.69 -0.83
C LYS A 216 -12.61 2.59 -1.84
N GLU A 217 -11.73 1.64 -2.05
CA GLU A 217 -11.95 0.40 -2.78
C GLU A 217 -11.12 -0.72 -2.10
N PRO A 218 -11.50 -1.99 -2.21
CA PRO A 218 -10.90 -3.06 -1.38
C PRO A 218 -9.55 -3.58 -1.89
N TYR A 219 -9.18 -3.36 -3.16
CA TYR A 219 -8.12 -4.14 -3.81
C TYR A 219 -6.72 -3.56 -3.66
N ARG A 220 -6.59 -2.26 -3.39
CA ARG A 220 -5.27 -1.65 -3.15
C ARG A 220 -4.57 -2.25 -1.92
N ILE A 221 -5.34 -2.62 -0.90
CA ILE A 221 -4.80 -3.34 0.28
C ILE A 221 -4.24 -4.70 -0.12
N GLU A 222 -4.92 -5.43 -0.99
CA GLU A 222 -4.47 -6.75 -1.44
C GLU A 222 -3.16 -6.66 -2.23
N GLY A 223 -2.99 -5.62 -3.04
CA GLY A 223 -1.71 -5.34 -3.66
C GLY A 223 -0.62 -4.98 -2.64
N LYS A 224 -0.95 -4.17 -1.62
CA LYS A 224 0.00 -3.81 -0.55
C LYS A 224 0.39 -5.00 0.33
N LYS A 225 -0.52 -5.94 0.53
CA LYS A 225 -0.29 -7.18 1.25
C LYS A 225 0.93 -7.95 0.73
N THR A 226 1.19 -7.90 -0.59
CA THR A 226 2.33 -8.58 -1.19
C THR A 226 3.69 -8.15 -0.63
N MET A 227 3.82 -6.94 -0.11
CA MET A 227 5.04 -6.49 0.57
C MET A 227 5.33 -7.32 1.83
N GLY A 228 4.29 -7.65 2.61
CA GLY A 228 4.42 -8.51 3.79
C GLY A 228 4.67 -9.99 3.41
N LEU A 229 4.03 -10.48 2.34
CA LEU A 229 4.27 -11.83 1.81
C LEU A 229 5.71 -11.99 1.34
N GLU A 230 6.23 -11.03 0.57
CA GLU A 230 7.61 -11.00 0.12
C GLU A 230 8.60 -10.92 1.28
N LEU A 231 8.32 -10.04 2.27
CA LEU A 231 9.18 -9.90 3.43
C LEU A 231 9.34 -11.21 4.18
N ALA A 232 8.23 -11.93 4.43
CA ALA A 232 8.25 -13.22 5.08
C ALA A 232 9.04 -14.26 4.27
N GLU A 233 8.83 -14.33 2.95
CA GLU A 233 9.54 -15.26 2.07
C GLU A 233 11.05 -14.97 2.01
N GLN A 234 11.44 -13.69 1.85
CA GLN A 234 12.83 -13.26 1.76
C GLN A 234 13.62 -13.49 3.05
N LEU A 235 12.95 -13.47 4.20
CA LEU A 235 13.53 -13.77 5.51
C LEU A 235 13.36 -15.24 5.92
N GLY A 236 13.09 -16.15 4.97
CA GLY A 236 12.99 -17.57 5.26
C GLY A 236 11.78 -17.97 6.10
N TRP A 237 10.70 -17.18 6.02
CA TRP A 237 9.44 -17.33 6.77
C TRP A 237 9.56 -17.03 8.27
N GLU A 238 10.62 -16.33 8.63
CA GLU A 238 10.77 -15.70 9.95
C GLU A 238 10.59 -14.19 9.82
N LEU A 239 9.72 -13.62 10.66
CA LEU A 239 9.45 -12.19 10.60
C LEU A 239 10.45 -11.42 11.46
N PRO A 240 10.78 -10.17 11.10
CA PRO A 240 11.68 -9.33 11.91
C PRO A 240 11.01 -8.99 13.26
N ASP A 241 11.80 -8.52 14.22
CA ASP A 241 11.27 -8.12 15.53
C ASP A 241 10.41 -6.85 15.45
N ALA A 242 10.74 -5.94 14.52
CA ALA A 242 10.04 -4.67 14.34
C ALA A 242 10.05 -4.22 12.88
N ILE A 243 8.99 -3.51 12.49
CA ILE A 243 8.87 -2.85 11.19
C ILE A 243 8.53 -1.38 11.41
N PHE A 244 9.45 -0.49 11.08
CA PHE A 244 9.22 0.94 11.02
C PHE A 244 8.59 1.28 9.68
N TYR A 245 7.38 1.81 9.71
CA TYR A 245 6.62 2.06 8.49
C TYR A 245 6.24 3.53 8.33
N PRO A 246 6.71 4.22 7.26
CA PRO A 246 6.31 5.60 6.97
C PRO A 246 4.81 5.65 6.71
N THR A 247 4.07 6.36 7.58
CA THR A 247 2.62 6.24 7.65
C THR A 247 1.90 7.53 7.28
N GLY A 248 1.32 7.57 6.07
CA GLY A 248 0.28 8.53 5.70
C GLY A 248 -1.09 7.88 5.82
N GLY A 249 -1.66 7.41 4.70
CA GLY A 249 -2.93 6.63 4.70
C GLY A 249 -2.80 5.19 5.19
N GLY A 250 -1.60 4.71 5.54
CA GLY A 250 -1.34 3.44 6.23
C GLY A 250 -1.59 2.15 5.45
N THR A 251 -1.87 2.22 4.15
CA THR A 251 -2.28 1.04 3.38
C THR A 251 -1.27 -0.10 3.37
N GLY A 252 0.04 0.22 3.38
CA GLY A 252 1.08 -0.80 3.43
C GLY A 252 1.21 -1.43 4.81
N LEU A 253 1.12 -0.65 5.89
CA LEU A 253 1.11 -1.15 7.26
C LEU A 253 -0.07 -2.10 7.48
N ILE A 254 -1.29 -1.69 7.06
CA ILE A 254 -2.50 -2.52 7.12
C ILE A 254 -2.34 -3.77 6.26
N GLY A 255 -1.81 -3.62 5.03
CA GLY A 255 -1.60 -4.74 4.11
C GLY A 255 -0.62 -5.78 4.66
N MET A 256 0.52 -5.35 5.23
CA MET A 256 1.49 -6.27 5.86
C MET A 256 0.89 -6.97 7.09
N TRP A 257 0.18 -6.23 7.95
CA TRP A 257 -0.48 -6.83 9.11
C TRP A 257 -1.48 -7.91 8.70
N LYS A 258 -2.27 -7.65 7.64
CA LYS A 258 -3.17 -8.63 7.04
C LYS A 258 -2.40 -9.83 6.46
N ALA A 259 -1.29 -9.60 5.75
CA ALA A 259 -0.45 -10.67 5.21
C ALA A 259 0.05 -11.61 6.31
N PHE A 260 0.53 -11.07 7.42
CA PHE A 260 1.03 -11.87 8.53
C PHE A 260 -0.09 -12.70 9.18
N ALA A 261 -1.31 -12.17 9.30
CA ALA A 261 -2.45 -12.92 9.78
C ALA A 261 -2.82 -14.10 8.84
N GLU A 262 -2.80 -13.87 7.54
CA GLU A 262 -3.09 -14.90 6.54
C GLU A 262 -1.99 -15.96 6.49
N LEU A 263 -0.71 -15.56 6.54
CA LEU A 263 0.43 -16.49 6.57
C LEU A 263 0.45 -17.38 7.81
N GLU A 264 0.09 -16.83 8.98
CA GLU A 264 -0.07 -17.61 10.21
C GLU A 264 -1.22 -18.62 10.07
N ALA A 265 -2.37 -18.17 9.55
CA ALA A 265 -3.55 -19.02 9.38
C ALA A 265 -3.33 -20.19 8.40
N ILE A 266 -2.48 -20.02 7.38
CA ILE A 266 -2.09 -21.10 6.45
C ILE A 266 -0.87 -21.89 6.92
N GLY A 267 -0.30 -21.58 8.10
CA GLY A 267 0.81 -22.31 8.70
C GLY A 267 2.19 -22.00 8.09
N PHE A 268 2.34 -20.89 7.35
CA PHE A 268 3.64 -20.50 6.76
C PHE A 268 4.57 -19.85 7.76
N ILE A 269 4.02 -19.15 8.74
CA ILE A 269 4.75 -18.52 9.85
C ILE A 269 4.14 -18.95 11.18
N GLY A 270 4.88 -18.78 12.27
CA GLY A 270 4.37 -18.95 13.64
C GLY A 270 3.61 -17.73 14.14
N ALA A 271 3.21 -17.80 15.42
CA ALA A 271 2.44 -16.72 16.08
C ALA A 271 3.27 -15.45 16.39
N LYS A 272 4.61 -15.52 16.32
CA LYS A 272 5.48 -14.35 16.50
C LYS A 272 5.32 -13.40 15.33
N ARG A 273 4.84 -12.20 15.58
CA ARG A 273 4.70 -11.13 14.59
C ARG A 273 5.55 -9.91 14.96
N PRO A 274 5.98 -9.09 13.99
CA PRO A 274 6.76 -7.90 14.29
C PRO A 274 5.95 -6.84 15.04
N ARG A 275 6.62 -6.05 15.83
CA ARG A 275 6.08 -4.79 16.32
C ARG A 275 5.92 -3.84 15.14
N MET A 276 4.72 -3.34 14.90
CA MET A 276 4.44 -2.37 13.83
C MET A 276 4.58 -0.96 14.36
N ILE A 277 5.56 -0.22 13.86
CA ILE A 277 5.82 1.16 14.28
C ILE A 277 5.35 2.11 13.19
N ALA A 278 4.35 2.94 13.52
CA ALA A 278 3.85 3.97 12.62
C ALA A 278 4.71 5.23 12.73
N VAL A 279 5.47 5.58 11.69
CA VAL A 279 6.33 6.76 11.67
C VAL A 279 5.66 7.88 10.86
N GLN A 280 5.51 9.06 11.45
CA GLN A 280 4.89 10.24 10.81
C GLN A 280 5.77 11.49 10.92
N ALA A 281 5.51 12.54 10.09
CA ALA A 281 6.11 13.87 10.28
C ALA A 281 5.47 14.59 11.45
N ALA A 282 6.26 15.26 12.25
CA ALA A 282 5.76 16.11 13.31
C ALA A 282 4.75 17.16 12.81
N GLY A 283 4.96 17.68 11.60
CA GLY A 283 4.03 18.60 10.94
C GLY A 283 2.77 17.94 10.34
N CYS A 284 2.61 16.61 10.41
CA CYS A 284 1.39 15.89 10.01
C CYS A 284 1.34 14.52 10.69
N ALA A 285 1.03 14.47 11.99
CA ALA A 285 1.09 13.27 12.82
C ALA A 285 -0.25 12.91 13.52
N PRO A 286 -1.37 12.75 12.77
CA PRO A 286 -2.67 12.43 13.38
C PRO A 286 -2.68 11.07 14.09
N MET A 287 -1.95 10.05 13.56
CA MET A 287 -1.90 8.72 14.15
C MET A 287 -1.14 8.71 15.47
N VAL A 288 -0.05 9.49 15.56
CA VAL A 288 0.72 9.62 16.81
C VAL A 288 -0.16 10.21 17.90
N ARG A 289 -0.84 11.33 17.62
CA ARG A 289 -1.76 11.96 18.59
C ARG A 289 -2.87 11.02 19.04
N ALA A 290 -3.47 10.27 18.11
CA ALA A 290 -4.53 9.33 18.44
C ALA A 290 -4.01 8.12 19.25
N PHE A 291 -2.80 7.64 18.95
CA PHE A 291 -2.16 6.55 19.69
C PHE A 291 -1.89 6.97 21.14
N GLU A 292 -1.27 8.13 21.35
CA GLU A 292 -0.95 8.71 22.66
C GLU A 292 -2.21 9.01 23.48
N ALA A 293 -3.27 9.50 22.84
CA ALA A 293 -4.56 9.75 23.47
C ALA A 293 -5.37 8.47 23.76
N GLY A 294 -4.92 7.31 23.28
CA GLY A 294 -5.64 6.04 23.48
C GLY A 294 -6.96 5.92 22.70
N VAL A 295 -7.25 6.82 21.76
CA VAL A 295 -8.51 6.85 21.01
C VAL A 295 -8.48 5.93 19.78
N GLU A 296 -9.65 5.46 19.34
CA GLU A 296 -9.78 4.58 18.16
C GLU A 296 -9.66 5.32 16.83
N HIS A 297 -10.11 6.55 16.77
CA HIS A 297 -10.11 7.39 15.56
C HIS A 297 -9.23 8.61 15.74
N ALA A 298 -8.48 8.94 14.68
CA ALA A 298 -7.61 10.11 14.67
C ALA A 298 -8.39 11.37 14.24
N PRO A 299 -8.42 12.42 15.05
CA PRO A 299 -8.91 13.72 14.62
C PRO A 299 -8.11 14.26 13.43
N ARG A 300 -8.76 15.05 12.58
CA ARG A 300 -8.07 15.73 11.46
C ARG A 300 -6.92 16.59 11.99
N PHE A 301 -5.76 16.49 11.33
CA PHE A 301 -4.59 17.28 11.68
C PHE A 301 -4.65 18.63 10.94
N GLU A 302 -4.73 19.71 11.69
CA GLU A 302 -4.80 21.06 11.12
C GLU A 302 -3.42 21.60 10.73
N ASN A 303 -3.38 22.45 9.70
CA ASN A 303 -2.15 23.10 9.20
C ASN A 303 -1.04 22.09 8.83
N ALA A 304 -1.41 20.97 8.24
CA ALA A 304 -0.50 19.89 7.89
C ALA A 304 0.57 20.35 6.88
N HIS A 305 1.83 20.22 7.26
CA HIS A 305 2.99 20.52 6.42
C HIS A 305 4.11 19.52 6.67
N THR A 306 4.91 19.21 5.68
CA THR A 306 6.14 18.39 5.78
C THR A 306 6.83 18.31 4.42
N ILE A 307 8.16 18.18 4.41
CA ILE A 307 8.95 17.89 3.20
C ILE A 307 8.62 16.48 2.64
N ALA A 308 8.15 15.57 3.48
CA ALA A 308 7.73 14.22 3.10
C ALA A 308 6.27 14.22 2.59
N SER A 309 6.04 14.84 1.44
CA SER A 309 4.70 15.09 0.88
C SER A 309 3.86 13.83 0.67
N GLY A 310 4.48 12.70 0.34
CA GLY A 310 3.83 11.42 0.09
C GLY A 310 3.12 10.79 1.30
N ILE A 311 3.43 11.28 2.52
CA ILE A 311 2.77 10.85 3.76
C ILE A 311 2.03 12.00 4.47
N ARG A 312 1.89 13.16 3.84
CA ARG A 312 1.07 14.28 4.32
C ARG A 312 -0.40 13.97 4.15
N VAL A 313 -0.96 13.22 5.08
CA VAL A 313 -2.37 12.80 5.11
C VAL A 313 -3.00 13.26 6.41
N PRO A 314 -3.68 14.43 6.41
CA PRO A 314 -4.26 15.02 7.61
C PRO A 314 -5.36 14.17 8.25
N GLN A 315 -6.04 13.36 7.44
CA GLN A 315 -7.10 12.46 7.90
C GLN A 315 -7.11 11.19 7.02
N ALA A 316 -6.85 10.04 7.63
CA ALA A 316 -6.88 8.75 6.97
C ALA A 316 -8.22 8.04 7.25
N ILE A 317 -8.89 7.54 6.21
CA ILE A 317 -10.15 6.81 6.34
C ILE A 317 -10.00 5.48 7.09
N GLY A 318 -8.80 4.91 7.08
CA GLY A 318 -8.45 3.66 7.76
C GLY A 318 -7.64 3.86 9.05
N ASP A 319 -7.79 5.01 9.72
CA ASP A 319 -7.08 5.35 10.94
C ASP A 319 -7.19 4.26 12.02
N PHE A 320 -8.39 3.76 12.25
CA PHE A 320 -8.66 2.68 13.21
C PHE A 320 -7.95 1.36 12.85
N LEU A 321 -7.75 1.05 11.57
CA LEU A 321 -7.00 -0.13 11.13
C LEU A 321 -5.50 0.02 11.38
N ILE A 322 -4.95 1.22 11.16
CA ILE A 322 -3.56 1.54 11.48
C ILE A 322 -3.34 1.39 12.98
N LEU A 323 -4.16 2.07 13.80
CA LEU A 323 -4.05 2.06 15.26
C LEU A 323 -4.26 0.65 15.84
N ARG A 324 -5.18 -0.14 15.26
CA ARG A 324 -5.39 -1.54 15.63
C ARG A 324 -4.11 -2.36 15.39
N ALA A 325 -3.53 -2.31 14.19
CA ALA A 325 -2.32 -3.07 13.88
C ALA A 325 -1.13 -2.67 14.77
N VAL A 326 -0.96 -1.37 15.06
CA VAL A 326 0.09 -0.88 15.95
C VAL A 326 -0.12 -1.40 17.38
N ARG A 327 -1.35 -1.36 17.92
CA ARG A 327 -1.67 -1.83 19.27
C ARG A 327 -1.58 -3.35 19.41
N GLU A 328 -2.18 -4.09 18.49
CA GLU A 328 -2.15 -5.57 18.50
C GLU A 328 -0.74 -6.13 18.38
N SER A 329 0.15 -5.43 17.71
CA SER A 329 1.57 -5.82 17.57
C SER A 329 2.45 -5.40 18.75
N ASN A 330 1.92 -4.79 19.79
CA ASN A 330 2.69 -4.12 20.85
C ASN A 330 3.67 -3.07 20.29
N GLY A 331 3.32 -2.45 19.17
CA GLY A 331 4.06 -1.38 18.53
C GLY A 331 3.80 -0.02 19.17
N PHE A 332 4.22 1.01 18.47
CA PHE A 332 3.98 2.39 18.87
C PHE A 332 3.89 3.30 17.64
N ALA A 333 3.49 4.55 17.86
CA ALA A 333 3.52 5.59 16.84
C ALA A 333 4.50 6.69 17.26
N ILE A 334 5.28 7.21 16.30
CA ILE A 334 6.30 8.23 16.55
C ILE A 334 6.24 9.33 15.50
N ALA A 335 6.46 10.57 15.93
CA ALA A 335 6.60 11.74 15.06
C ALA A 335 8.06 12.17 14.96
N VAL A 336 8.53 12.47 13.74
CA VAL A 336 9.90 12.93 13.45
C VAL A 336 9.83 14.30 12.79
N THR A 337 10.71 15.23 13.17
CA THR A 337 10.75 16.57 12.56
C THR A 337 11.29 16.52 11.13
N ASP A 338 10.99 17.53 10.33
CA ASP A 338 11.50 17.61 8.95
C ASP A 338 13.03 17.75 8.90
N GLU A 339 13.64 18.40 9.89
CA GLU A 339 15.10 18.48 10.05
C GLU A 339 15.71 17.10 10.28
N ALA A 340 15.16 16.33 11.23
CA ALA A 340 15.65 14.98 11.51
C ALA A 340 15.44 14.02 10.31
N ILE A 341 14.39 14.25 9.50
CA ILE A 341 14.19 13.51 8.25
C ILE A 341 15.31 13.81 7.26
N ALA A 342 15.63 15.10 7.05
CA ALA A 342 16.67 15.54 6.14
C ALA A 342 18.05 15.01 6.59
N ASP A 343 18.36 15.12 7.88
CA ASP A 343 19.61 14.63 8.46
C ASP A 343 19.76 13.11 8.27
N ALA A 344 18.68 12.34 8.48
CA ALA A 344 18.68 10.90 8.29
C ALA A 344 18.87 10.49 6.81
N VAL A 345 18.29 11.20 5.86
CA VAL A 345 18.51 10.99 4.42
C VAL A 345 20.00 11.19 4.08
N ASP A 346 20.59 12.28 4.57
CA ASP A 346 21.99 12.60 4.38
C ASP A 346 22.93 11.57 5.04
N GLU A 347 22.63 11.17 6.27
CA GLU A 347 23.41 10.17 7.01
C GLU A 347 23.44 8.84 6.28
N VAL A 348 22.29 8.31 5.90
CA VAL A 348 22.21 7.03 5.18
C VAL A 348 22.91 7.10 3.82
N ALA A 349 22.77 8.22 3.11
CA ALA A 349 23.46 8.41 1.84
C ALA A 349 24.99 8.40 2.01
N ARG A 350 25.52 9.04 3.07
CA ARG A 350 26.96 9.10 3.33
C ARG A 350 27.55 7.80 3.89
N ASP A 351 26.80 7.14 4.77
CA ASP A 351 27.28 5.97 5.47
C ASP A 351 27.08 4.67 4.68
N GLU A 352 25.93 4.52 4.04
CA GLU A 352 25.56 3.28 3.36
C GLU A 352 25.61 3.39 1.82
N GLY A 353 25.78 4.60 1.28
CA GLY A 353 25.70 4.85 -0.17
C GLY A 353 24.30 4.62 -0.72
N PHE A 354 23.27 4.70 0.13
CA PHE A 354 21.88 4.44 -0.22
C PHE A 354 21.05 5.72 -0.14
N LEU A 355 20.63 6.25 -1.30
CA LEU A 355 19.83 7.46 -1.35
C LEU A 355 18.35 7.12 -1.15
N MET A 356 17.78 7.58 -0.05
CA MET A 356 16.37 7.43 0.28
C MET A 356 15.57 8.68 -0.02
N CYS A 357 14.27 8.53 -0.25
CA CYS A 357 13.37 9.68 -0.23
C CYS A 357 13.05 10.10 1.23
N PRO A 358 12.59 11.35 1.44
CA PRO A 358 12.26 11.84 2.79
C PRO A 358 11.23 10.96 3.54
N GLU A 359 10.34 10.29 2.84
CA GLU A 359 9.38 9.37 3.44
C GLU A 359 10.07 8.18 4.13
N ILE A 360 11.14 7.65 3.55
CA ILE A 360 11.89 6.50 4.11
C ILE A 360 12.89 6.97 5.18
N GLY A 361 13.51 8.11 5.02
CA GLY A 361 14.48 8.69 5.97
C GLY A 361 13.98 8.74 7.41
N ARG A 362 12.67 8.68 7.62
CA ARG A 362 12.04 8.62 8.94
C ARG A 362 12.00 7.25 9.58
N ALA A 363 12.13 6.19 8.83
CA ALA A 363 12.00 4.83 9.36
C ALA A 363 13.25 4.37 10.13
N HIS A 364 14.26 5.23 10.25
CA HIS A 364 15.55 4.89 10.85
C HIS A 364 15.81 5.55 12.23
N VAL A 365 14.90 6.36 12.72
CA VAL A 365 15.10 7.09 14.00
C VAL A 365 14.49 6.33 15.16
#